data_8be6dd1ecd03c2cd26d89e12a15f8904
#
_entry.id   8be6dd1ecd03c2cd26d89e12a15f8904
#
_cell.length_a   1.000
_cell.length_b   1.000
_cell.length_c   1.000
_cell.angle_alpha   90.00
_cell.angle_beta   90.00
_cell.angle_gamma   90.00
#
_symmetry.space_group_name_H-M   'P 1'
#
loop_
_entity.id
_entity.type
_entity.pdbx_description
1 polymer ?
#
loop_
_entity_poly.entity_id
_entity_poly.type
_entity_poly.pdbx_seq_one_letter_code
_entity_poly.pdbx_strand_id
1 'polypeptide(L)'
;MNVYEIKSMAERLSGNTYPGRGIVLGVTPDGKTAVAAYFIMGRSVNSRNRVFVQEPDGIRTEAFDPSLMKDPHLIIYHPVREAGQGLIVTNGDQTDTVWEYLAKGESWEAALRTRQFEDDGPNWTPRISGLQAGDGSCKLSILKSADPDGTACARFFYEYPATPGLGHFLHTYVCDGNPVIPTFQGEPERVSIPADIDDFTRELWENLNPDNKISLFVRYTNLETHEYRQRILNKHVK
;
A
#
# COMPACT_ATOMS: atom_id res chain seq x y z
N MET A 1 -15.25 20.41 -10.17
CA MET A 1 -14.52 19.37 -9.41
C MET A 1 -13.61 20.08 -8.41
N ASN A 2 -13.70 19.75 -7.13
CA ASN A 2 -12.80 20.28 -6.09
C ASN A 2 -11.60 19.32 -5.94
N VAL A 3 -10.44 19.68 -6.44
CA VAL A 3 -9.23 18.86 -6.38
C VAL A 3 -8.65 18.71 -4.97
N TYR A 4 -9.10 19.54 -4.03
CA TYR A 4 -8.69 19.52 -2.62
C TYR A 4 -9.71 18.82 -1.71
N GLU A 5 -10.73 18.19 -2.30
CA GLU A 5 -11.77 17.49 -1.55
C GLU A 5 -11.18 16.31 -0.79
N ILE A 6 -11.40 16.30 0.52
CA ILE A 6 -11.02 15.20 1.42
C ILE A 6 -12.25 14.28 1.56
N LYS A 7 -12.09 12.99 1.29
CA LYS A 7 -13.15 11.98 1.44
C LYS A 7 -12.74 10.93 2.47
N SER A 8 -13.71 10.26 3.05
CA SER A 8 -13.42 9.07 3.85
C SER A 8 -12.94 7.91 2.95
N MET A 9 -12.27 6.92 3.55
CA MET A 9 -11.94 5.70 2.80
C MET A 9 -13.18 4.93 2.37
N ALA A 10 -14.26 4.99 3.15
CA ALA A 10 -15.54 4.43 2.76
C ALA A 10 -16.07 5.03 1.44
N GLU A 11 -16.00 6.36 1.28
CA GLU A 11 -16.40 7.03 0.04
C GLU A 11 -15.48 6.70 -1.14
N ARG A 12 -14.15 6.57 -0.90
CA ARG A 12 -13.17 6.21 -1.94
C ARG A 12 -13.32 4.79 -2.44
N LEU A 13 -13.65 3.87 -1.54
CA LEU A 13 -13.82 2.44 -1.86
C LEU A 13 -15.24 2.11 -2.34
N SER A 14 -16.22 2.97 -2.03
CA SER A 14 -17.63 2.74 -2.41
C SER A 14 -17.80 2.57 -3.91
N GLY A 15 -18.37 1.43 -4.32
CA GLY A 15 -18.61 1.11 -5.72
C GLY A 15 -17.38 0.68 -6.51
N ASN A 16 -16.18 0.76 -5.95
CA ASN A 16 -14.96 0.26 -6.59
C ASN A 16 -14.70 -1.19 -6.17
N THR A 17 -14.98 -2.12 -7.06
CA THR A 17 -14.85 -3.55 -6.78
C THR A 17 -13.39 -4.03 -6.75
N TYR A 18 -12.44 -3.28 -7.35
CA TYR A 18 -11.05 -3.72 -7.46
C TYR A 18 -10.03 -2.58 -7.58
N PRO A 19 -9.74 -1.82 -6.52
CA PRO A 19 -8.58 -0.91 -6.50
C PRO A 19 -7.23 -1.66 -6.47
N GLY A 20 -7.24 -2.97 -6.28
CA GLY A 20 -6.06 -3.84 -6.29
C GLY A 20 -5.31 -3.85 -4.97
N ARG A 21 -4.16 -3.20 -4.91
CA ARG A 21 -3.39 -2.94 -3.68
C ARG A 21 -3.50 -1.46 -3.36
N GLY A 22 -3.65 -1.13 -2.10
CA GLY A 22 -3.77 0.26 -1.67
C GLY A 22 -2.90 0.60 -0.47
N ILE A 23 -2.27 1.77 -0.53
CA ILE A 23 -1.47 2.36 0.55
C ILE A 23 -2.16 3.65 0.99
N VAL A 24 -2.36 3.82 2.29
CA VAL A 24 -2.75 5.10 2.90
C VAL A 24 -1.66 5.51 3.88
N LEU A 25 -1.11 6.71 3.71
CA LEU A 25 -0.21 7.33 4.68
C LEU A 25 -0.78 8.69 5.10
N GLY A 26 -0.73 8.99 6.38
CA GLY A 26 -1.27 10.23 6.92
C GLY A 26 -0.98 10.43 8.39
N VAL A 27 -1.70 11.39 9.00
CA VAL A 27 -1.55 11.76 10.41
C VAL A 27 -2.95 11.95 11.02
N THR A 28 -3.11 11.54 12.28
CA THR A 28 -4.37 11.73 13.04
C THR A 28 -4.76 13.19 13.19
N PRO A 29 -6.05 13.51 13.50
CA PRO A 29 -6.53 14.88 13.60
C PRO A 29 -5.82 15.74 14.65
N ASP A 30 -5.28 15.12 15.69
CA ASP A 30 -4.49 15.81 16.73
C ASP A 30 -3.03 16.07 16.33
N GLY A 31 -2.60 15.55 15.16
CA GLY A 31 -1.24 15.70 14.65
C GLY A 31 -0.17 14.91 15.40
N LYS A 32 -0.55 13.97 16.29
CA LYS A 32 0.39 13.28 17.19
C LYS A 32 0.73 11.86 16.76
N THR A 33 0.00 11.30 15.80
CA THR A 33 0.14 9.90 15.44
C THR A 33 0.22 9.76 13.92
N ALA A 34 1.30 9.18 13.43
CA ALA A 34 1.45 8.78 12.05
C ALA A 34 0.60 7.52 11.79
N VAL A 35 -0.04 7.46 10.63
CA VAL A 35 -0.96 6.39 10.25
C VAL A 35 -0.51 5.80 8.92
N ALA A 36 -0.33 4.48 8.91
CA ALA A 36 -0.08 3.72 7.70
C ALA A 36 -1.11 2.59 7.58
N ALA A 37 -1.69 2.45 6.40
CA ALA A 37 -2.52 1.29 6.08
C ALA A 37 -2.11 0.71 4.73
N TYR A 38 -2.20 -0.61 4.62
CA TYR A 38 -1.95 -1.35 3.40
C TYR A 38 -2.93 -2.51 3.27
N PHE A 39 -3.56 -2.62 2.11
CA PHE A 39 -4.43 -3.76 1.81
C PHE A 39 -4.06 -4.44 0.49
N ILE A 40 -4.37 -5.71 0.41
CA ILE A 40 -4.28 -6.50 -0.81
C ILE A 40 -5.63 -7.08 -1.20
N MET A 41 -5.88 -7.09 -2.50
CA MET A 41 -7.02 -7.75 -3.13
C MET A 41 -6.53 -8.71 -4.21
N GLY A 42 -7.36 -9.65 -4.62
CA GLY A 42 -7.05 -10.62 -5.66
C GLY A 42 -8.30 -11.17 -6.35
N ARG A 43 -8.16 -11.49 -7.65
CA ARG A 43 -9.23 -12.08 -8.46
C ARG A 43 -8.98 -13.56 -8.79
N SER A 44 -7.71 -13.96 -8.96
CA SER A 44 -7.34 -15.34 -9.26
C SER A 44 -7.20 -16.19 -7.99
N VAL A 45 -7.28 -17.50 -8.12
CA VAL A 45 -7.04 -18.44 -7.00
C VAL A 45 -5.67 -18.20 -6.38
N ASN A 46 -4.62 -18.05 -7.20
CA ASN A 46 -3.26 -17.79 -6.72
C ASN A 46 -3.16 -16.46 -5.97
N SER A 47 -3.74 -15.37 -6.50
CA SER A 47 -3.70 -14.07 -5.84
C SER A 47 -4.51 -14.03 -4.54
N ARG A 48 -5.57 -14.82 -4.42
CA ARG A 48 -6.40 -14.93 -3.20
C ARG A 48 -5.76 -15.82 -2.13
N ASN A 49 -4.79 -16.63 -2.48
CA ASN A 49 -4.12 -17.58 -1.58
C ASN A 49 -3.01 -16.90 -0.76
N ARG A 50 -3.32 -15.79 -0.09
CA ARG A 50 -2.35 -15.00 0.69
C ARG A 50 -2.90 -14.61 2.05
N VAL A 51 -1.99 -14.48 3.01
CA VAL A 51 -2.22 -13.92 4.34
C VAL A 51 -1.06 -13.00 4.71
N PHE A 52 -1.30 -12.04 5.58
CA PHE A 52 -0.25 -11.27 6.26
C PHE A 52 0.16 -11.97 7.54
N VAL A 53 1.45 -12.11 7.74
CA VAL A 53 2.05 -12.64 8.96
C VAL A 53 2.94 -11.58 9.57
N GLN A 54 2.83 -11.38 10.87
CA GLN A 54 3.66 -10.44 11.60
C GLN A 54 5.10 -10.93 11.67
N GLU A 55 6.06 -10.02 11.48
CA GLU A 55 7.47 -10.20 11.70
C GLU A 55 8.01 -9.12 12.66
N PRO A 56 9.23 -9.28 13.21
CA PRO A 56 9.79 -8.34 14.18
C PRO A 56 9.91 -6.90 13.66
N ASP A 57 10.20 -6.71 12.37
CA ASP A 57 10.40 -5.41 11.71
C ASP A 57 9.28 -5.04 10.72
N GLY A 58 8.13 -5.73 10.77
CA GLY A 58 7.02 -5.45 9.87
C GLY A 58 6.05 -6.59 9.67
N ILE A 59 5.72 -6.84 8.41
CA ILE A 59 4.88 -7.99 8.02
C ILE A 59 5.41 -8.63 6.73
N ARG A 60 5.11 -9.93 6.57
CA ARG A 60 5.38 -10.70 5.35
C ARG A 60 4.09 -11.27 4.79
N THR A 61 4.01 -11.41 3.47
CA THR A 61 2.96 -12.22 2.84
C THR A 61 3.37 -13.69 2.88
N GLU A 62 2.39 -14.58 3.14
CA GLU A 62 2.53 -16.02 3.01
C GLU A 62 1.39 -16.61 2.20
N ALA A 63 1.61 -17.80 1.62
CA ALA A 63 0.53 -18.59 1.09
C ALA A 63 -0.35 -19.11 2.24
N PHE A 64 -1.68 -18.96 2.09
CA PHE A 64 -2.62 -19.59 3.01
C PHE A 64 -2.57 -21.11 2.89
N ASP A 65 -2.64 -21.61 1.66
CA ASP A 65 -2.43 -23.02 1.29
C ASP A 65 -1.17 -23.14 0.40
N PRO A 66 -0.06 -23.67 0.93
CA PRO A 66 1.17 -23.84 0.16
C PRO A 66 1.02 -24.73 -1.09
N SER A 67 0.05 -25.67 -1.09
CA SER A 67 -0.17 -26.59 -2.21
C SER A 67 -0.73 -25.88 -3.46
N LEU A 68 -1.37 -24.72 -3.27
CA LEU A 68 -1.94 -23.89 -4.34
C LEU A 68 -0.99 -22.78 -4.82
N MET A 69 0.22 -22.69 -4.25
CA MET A 69 1.16 -21.63 -4.57
C MET A 69 1.75 -21.80 -5.95
N LYS A 70 1.65 -20.73 -6.79
CA LYS A 70 2.33 -20.58 -8.07
C LYS A 70 3.13 -19.28 -8.03
N ASP A 71 4.30 -19.28 -8.70
CA ASP A 71 5.15 -18.09 -8.83
C ASP A 71 5.37 -17.33 -7.50
N PRO A 72 6.05 -17.97 -6.51
CA PRO A 72 6.17 -17.43 -5.16
C PRO A 72 6.78 -16.03 -5.11
N HIS A 73 7.67 -15.67 -6.04
CA HIS A 73 8.29 -14.34 -6.12
C HIS A 73 7.31 -13.19 -6.41
N LEU A 74 6.12 -13.49 -6.96
CA LEU A 74 5.06 -12.48 -7.17
C LEU A 74 4.13 -12.32 -5.97
N ILE A 75 4.15 -13.26 -5.02
CA ILE A 75 3.19 -13.29 -3.91
C ILE A 75 3.83 -13.30 -2.53
N ILE A 76 5.10 -13.71 -2.39
CA ILE A 76 5.83 -13.73 -1.12
C ILE A 76 6.83 -12.58 -1.11
N TYR A 77 6.58 -11.60 -0.26
CA TYR A 77 7.42 -10.39 -0.08
C TYR A 77 7.10 -9.75 1.27
N HIS A 78 7.90 -8.77 1.68
CA HIS A 78 7.63 -7.94 2.84
C HIS A 78 6.86 -6.69 2.40
N PRO A 79 5.53 -6.60 2.57
CA PRO A 79 4.81 -5.38 2.21
C PRO A 79 5.09 -4.21 3.13
N VAL A 80 5.52 -4.47 4.36
CA VAL A 80 5.85 -3.45 5.35
C VAL A 80 7.14 -3.81 6.07
N ARG A 81 8.09 -2.85 6.13
CA ARG A 81 9.33 -2.96 6.93
C ARG A 81 9.67 -1.65 7.63
N GLU A 82 10.17 -1.75 8.85
CA GLU A 82 10.71 -0.62 9.59
C GLU A 82 12.09 -0.20 9.01
N ALA A 83 12.31 1.11 8.90
CA ALA A 83 13.56 1.70 8.42
C ALA A 83 13.93 2.89 9.31
N GLY A 84 14.78 2.66 10.33
CA GLY A 84 15.05 3.64 11.37
C GLY A 84 13.75 3.99 12.12
N GLN A 85 13.40 5.29 12.17
CA GLN A 85 12.13 5.76 12.75
C GLN A 85 10.98 5.80 11.72
N GLY A 86 11.23 5.36 10.49
CA GLY A 86 10.25 5.38 9.41
C GLY A 86 9.68 4.00 9.11
N LEU A 87 8.68 3.98 8.23
CA LEU A 87 8.00 2.77 7.78
C LEU A 87 7.92 2.74 6.26
N ILE A 88 8.44 1.67 5.66
CA ILE A 88 8.31 1.38 4.23
C ILE A 88 7.06 0.53 4.03
N VAL A 89 6.23 0.89 3.04
CA VAL A 89 5.02 0.15 2.66
C VAL A 89 4.98 -0.01 1.15
N THR A 90 4.96 -1.23 0.63
CA THR A 90 4.88 -1.46 -0.83
C THR A 90 4.04 -2.67 -1.21
N ASN A 91 3.75 -2.83 -2.49
CA ASN A 91 2.98 -3.96 -3.01
C ASN A 91 3.84 -5.09 -3.60
N GLY A 92 5.14 -5.11 -3.33
CA GLY A 92 6.01 -6.13 -3.89
C GLY A 92 7.42 -6.15 -3.24
N ASP A 93 8.34 -6.88 -3.86
CA ASP A 93 9.71 -7.09 -3.39
C ASP A 93 10.60 -5.82 -3.41
N GLN A 94 10.13 -4.72 -4.00
CA GLN A 94 10.82 -3.44 -3.92
C GLN A 94 10.92 -2.89 -2.49
N THR A 95 10.16 -3.42 -1.51
CA THR A 95 10.34 -3.08 -0.09
C THR A 95 11.78 -3.35 0.35
N ASP A 96 12.31 -4.53 0.05
CA ASP A 96 13.66 -4.91 0.42
C ASP A 96 14.70 -4.06 -0.31
N THR A 97 14.47 -3.73 -1.60
CA THR A 97 15.32 -2.80 -2.34
C THR A 97 15.39 -1.44 -1.66
N VAL A 98 14.24 -0.86 -1.29
CA VAL A 98 14.19 0.43 -0.59
C VAL A 98 14.88 0.33 0.77
N TRP A 99 14.61 -0.72 1.53
CA TRP A 99 15.23 -0.95 2.84
C TRP A 99 16.76 -1.02 2.76
N GLU A 100 17.29 -1.77 1.79
CA GLU A 100 18.76 -1.89 1.57
C GLU A 100 19.41 -0.57 1.18
N TYR A 101 18.76 0.24 0.34
CA TYR A 101 19.28 1.55 -0.08
C TYR A 101 19.30 2.52 1.10
N LEU A 102 18.20 2.62 1.85
CA LEU A 102 18.15 3.47 3.04
C LEU A 102 19.17 3.05 4.11
N ALA A 103 19.39 1.74 4.30
CA ALA A 103 20.42 1.23 5.21
C ALA A 103 21.85 1.62 4.82
N LYS A 104 22.10 1.87 3.52
CA LYS A 104 23.38 2.37 2.98
C LYS A 104 23.48 3.90 2.96
N GLY A 105 22.45 4.62 3.43
CA GLY A 105 22.37 6.08 3.37
C GLY A 105 22.04 6.63 1.98
N GLU A 106 21.58 5.78 1.06
CA GLU A 106 21.11 6.18 -0.26
C GLU A 106 19.65 6.62 -0.23
N SER A 107 19.19 7.32 -1.27
CA SER A 107 17.83 7.85 -1.29
C SER A 107 16.78 6.81 -1.71
N TRP A 108 15.57 7.00 -1.24
CA TRP A 108 14.36 6.31 -1.66
C TRP A 108 14.16 6.34 -3.19
N GLU A 109 14.39 7.50 -3.81
CA GLU A 109 14.24 7.67 -5.25
C GLU A 109 15.31 6.87 -6.02
N ALA A 110 16.55 6.79 -5.49
CA ALA A 110 17.61 5.99 -6.08
C ALA A 110 17.23 4.51 -6.09
N ALA A 111 16.70 3.99 -4.98
CA ALA A 111 16.21 2.62 -4.88
C ALA A 111 15.12 2.33 -5.93
N LEU A 112 14.08 3.16 -6.00
CA LEU A 112 12.95 2.95 -6.90
C LEU A 112 13.29 3.17 -8.39
N ARG A 113 14.34 3.94 -8.71
CA ARG A 113 14.83 4.07 -10.09
C ARG A 113 15.43 2.78 -10.64
N THR A 114 15.83 1.84 -9.79
CA THR A 114 16.31 0.50 -10.19
C THR A 114 15.17 -0.48 -10.46
N ARG A 115 13.93 -0.10 -10.16
CA ARG A 115 12.74 -0.95 -10.27
C ARG A 115 11.82 -0.48 -11.40
N GLN A 116 10.90 -1.35 -11.77
CA GLN A 116 9.81 -1.07 -12.70
C GLN A 116 8.53 -1.79 -12.23
N PHE A 117 7.44 -1.69 -12.99
CA PHE A 117 6.19 -2.43 -12.75
C PHE A 117 6.41 -3.96 -12.75
N GLU A 118 5.39 -4.75 -12.38
CA GLU A 118 5.46 -6.22 -12.38
C GLU A 118 5.45 -6.76 -13.82
N ASP A 119 6.22 -7.82 -14.08
CA ASP A 119 6.26 -8.49 -15.38
C ASP A 119 5.10 -9.50 -15.49
N ASP A 120 3.89 -8.99 -15.51
CA ASP A 120 2.64 -9.75 -15.53
C ASP A 120 1.71 -9.32 -16.67
N GLY A 121 2.28 -9.16 -17.88
CA GLY A 121 1.50 -8.77 -19.06
C GLY A 121 0.21 -9.59 -19.23
N PRO A 122 -0.89 -8.98 -19.68
CA PRO A 122 -1.01 -7.62 -20.21
C PRO A 122 -1.34 -6.53 -19.16
N ASN A 123 -1.41 -6.85 -17.87
CA ASN A 123 -1.77 -5.87 -16.84
C ASN A 123 -0.62 -4.93 -16.49
N TRP A 124 0.63 -5.39 -16.59
CA TRP A 124 1.81 -4.65 -16.17
C TRP A 124 1.56 -3.96 -14.82
N THR A 125 1.21 -4.79 -13.82
CA THR A 125 0.75 -4.32 -12.51
C THR A 125 1.68 -3.25 -11.94
N PRO A 126 1.17 -2.05 -11.63
CA PRO A 126 2.00 -1.00 -11.07
C PRO A 126 2.62 -1.38 -9.74
N ARG A 127 3.87 -0.99 -9.52
CA ARG A 127 4.48 -1.02 -8.19
C ARG A 127 4.18 0.29 -7.49
N ILE A 128 3.44 0.22 -6.40
CA ILE A 128 3.17 1.34 -5.51
C ILE A 128 4.05 1.24 -4.27
N SER A 129 4.54 2.35 -3.81
CA SER A 129 5.44 2.40 -2.66
C SER A 129 5.15 3.62 -1.81
N GLY A 130 5.27 3.46 -0.49
CA GLY A 130 5.14 4.51 0.51
C GLY A 130 6.31 4.46 1.49
N LEU A 131 6.78 5.63 1.89
CA LEU A 131 7.74 5.82 2.98
C LEU A 131 7.16 6.87 3.91
N GLN A 132 6.85 6.48 5.15
CA GLN A 132 6.48 7.40 6.21
C GLN A 132 7.68 7.67 7.08
N ALA A 133 8.03 8.94 7.26
CA ALA A 133 9.12 9.37 8.11
C ALA A 133 8.70 9.47 9.60
N GLY A 134 9.68 9.52 10.50
CA GLY A 134 9.43 9.62 11.94
C GLY A 134 8.78 10.93 12.39
N ASP A 135 8.76 11.97 11.55
CA ASP A 135 8.05 13.24 11.77
C ASP A 135 6.60 13.25 11.23
N GLY A 136 6.15 12.11 10.66
CA GLY A 136 4.83 11.96 10.06
C GLY A 136 4.71 12.43 8.62
N SER A 137 5.74 13.06 8.04
CA SER A 137 5.79 13.33 6.60
C SER A 137 5.85 12.04 5.80
N CYS A 138 5.41 12.07 4.55
CA CYS A 138 5.43 10.86 3.74
C CYS A 138 5.79 11.09 2.28
N LYS A 139 6.33 10.04 1.68
CA LYS A 139 6.58 9.94 0.25
C LYS A 139 5.76 8.80 -0.33
N LEU A 140 5.21 8.99 -1.51
CA LEU A 140 4.51 7.97 -2.28
C LEU A 140 5.11 7.88 -3.68
N SER A 141 5.07 6.70 -4.28
CA SER A 141 5.54 6.48 -5.65
C SER A 141 4.71 5.43 -6.35
N ILE A 142 4.53 5.63 -7.66
CA ILE A 142 3.99 4.61 -8.56
C ILE A 142 4.91 4.44 -9.76
N LEU A 143 5.27 3.19 -10.03
CA LEU A 143 6.01 2.75 -11.21
C LEU A 143 5.04 1.96 -12.07
N LYS A 144 4.73 2.45 -13.26
CA LYS A 144 3.74 1.81 -14.16
C LYS A 144 4.22 1.79 -15.59
N SER A 145 3.66 0.90 -16.39
CA SER A 145 3.95 0.91 -17.82
C SER A 145 3.51 2.22 -18.46
N ALA A 146 4.36 2.75 -19.33
CA ALA A 146 4.09 3.95 -20.14
C ALA A 146 3.34 3.61 -21.44
N ASP A 147 3.29 2.33 -21.81
CA ASP A 147 2.69 1.83 -23.05
C ASP A 147 2.00 0.46 -22.83
N PRO A 148 1.13 0.01 -23.74
CA PRO A 148 0.40 -1.25 -23.57
C PRO A 148 1.29 -2.50 -23.69
N ASP A 149 2.49 -2.38 -24.23
CA ASP A 149 3.39 -3.51 -24.48
C ASP A 149 4.43 -3.71 -23.36
N GLY A 150 4.43 -2.84 -22.35
CA GLY A 150 5.36 -2.94 -21.21
C GLY A 150 6.80 -2.58 -21.56
N THR A 151 7.05 -1.77 -22.60
CA THR A 151 8.39 -1.50 -23.10
C THR A 151 9.10 -0.38 -22.33
N ALA A 152 8.35 0.51 -21.68
CA ALA A 152 8.89 1.64 -20.93
C ALA A 152 8.19 1.81 -19.58
N CYS A 153 8.95 2.26 -18.58
CA CYS A 153 8.45 2.51 -17.23
C CYS A 153 8.31 4.01 -16.95
N ALA A 154 7.09 4.46 -16.68
CA ALA A 154 6.80 5.77 -16.13
C ALA A 154 6.93 5.74 -14.59
N ARG A 155 7.59 6.74 -14.01
CA ARG A 155 7.88 6.85 -12.58
C ARG A 155 7.36 8.16 -12.05
N PHE A 156 6.53 8.09 -10.99
CA PHE A 156 5.96 9.26 -10.32
C PHE A 156 6.35 9.20 -8.85
N PHE A 157 6.75 10.35 -8.30
CA PHE A 157 7.14 10.54 -6.92
C PHE A 157 6.34 11.71 -6.34
N TYR A 158 5.79 11.54 -5.14
CA TYR A 158 4.98 12.52 -4.44
C TYR A 158 5.53 12.65 -3.02
N GLU A 159 5.60 13.89 -2.52
CA GLU A 159 6.04 14.19 -1.17
C GLU A 159 5.00 15.06 -0.47
N TYR A 160 4.67 14.69 0.77
CA TYR A 160 3.65 15.36 1.55
C TYR A 160 4.16 15.65 2.96
N PRO A 161 3.97 16.90 3.47
CA PRO A 161 4.19 17.20 4.86
C PRO A 161 3.15 16.51 5.75
N ALA A 162 3.48 16.32 7.02
CA ALA A 162 2.52 15.87 8.02
C ALA A 162 1.41 16.91 8.19
N THR A 163 0.19 16.57 7.81
CA THR A 163 -0.97 17.45 7.91
C THR A 163 -2.03 16.80 8.79
N PRO A 164 -2.39 17.38 9.95
CA PRO A 164 -3.36 16.79 10.88
C PRO A 164 -4.70 16.44 10.20
N GLY A 165 -5.15 15.20 10.40
CA GLY A 165 -6.39 14.68 9.86
C GLY A 165 -6.39 14.32 8.37
N LEU A 166 -5.26 14.54 7.67
CA LEU A 166 -5.13 14.27 6.23
C LEU A 166 -4.25 13.05 5.97
N GLY A 167 -4.70 12.20 5.09
CA GLY A 167 -3.94 11.13 4.48
C GLY A 167 -3.99 11.17 2.96
N HIS A 168 -3.10 10.37 2.35
CA HIS A 168 -2.98 10.21 0.92
C HIS A 168 -3.11 8.75 0.55
N PHE A 169 -4.08 8.44 -0.29
CA PHE A 169 -4.40 7.10 -0.76
C PHE A 169 -3.87 6.88 -2.17
N LEU A 170 -2.96 5.93 -2.32
CA LEU A 170 -2.43 5.47 -3.60
C LEU A 170 -2.79 4.00 -3.81
N HIS A 171 -3.28 3.66 -5.00
CA HIS A 171 -3.69 2.29 -5.32
C HIS A 171 -3.26 1.88 -6.73
N THR A 172 -3.26 0.57 -7.02
CA THR A 172 -2.71 0.09 -8.29
C THR A 172 -3.63 0.31 -9.48
N TYR A 173 -4.96 0.20 -9.29
CA TYR A 173 -5.95 0.21 -10.37
C TYR A 173 -7.07 1.20 -10.13
N VAL A 174 -7.54 1.84 -11.19
CA VAL A 174 -8.70 2.75 -11.13
C VAL A 174 -9.97 2.00 -10.71
N CYS A 175 -10.20 0.82 -11.30
CA CYS A 175 -11.36 -0.04 -11.06
C CYS A 175 -11.06 -1.45 -11.57
N ASP A 176 -12.05 -2.32 -11.52
CA ASP A 176 -11.98 -3.63 -12.19
C ASP A 176 -11.99 -3.48 -13.71
N GLY A 177 -11.41 -4.45 -14.43
CA GLY A 177 -11.31 -4.47 -15.89
C GLY A 177 -11.13 -5.86 -16.45
N ASN A 178 -11.52 -6.05 -17.74
CA ASN A 178 -11.35 -7.29 -18.48
C ASN A 178 -11.18 -6.98 -19.98
N PRO A 179 -10.14 -7.45 -20.67
CA PRO A 179 -9.06 -8.30 -20.13
C PRO A 179 -8.00 -7.56 -19.31
N VAL A 180 -7.84 -6.25 -19.53
CA VAL A 180 -6.82 -5.43 -18.88
C VAL A 180 -7.45 -4.57 -17.79
N ILE A 181 -6.80 -4.52 -16.64
CA ILE A 181 -7.23 -3.68 -15.51
C ILE A 181 -6.62 -2.29 -15.67
N PRO A 182 -7.43 -1.20 -15.71
CA PRO A 182 -6.88 0.15 -15.90
C PRO A 182 -6.06 0.59 -14.69
N THR A 183 -4.80 0.98 -14.94
CA THR A 183 -3.88 1.44 -13.90
C THR A 183 -4.29 2.80 -13.34
N PHE A 184 -3.95 3.04 -12.06
CA PHE A 184 -4.18 4.31 -11.38
C PHE A 184 -3.66 5.51 -12.20
N GLN A 185 -4.44 6.60 -12.19
CA GLN A 185 -4.13 7.85 -12.88
C GLN A 185 -4.25 9.05 -11.91
N GLY A 186 -3.40 10.05 -12.11
CA GLY A 186 -3.41 11.26 -11.31
C GLY A 186 -2.47 11.22 -10.11
N GLU A 187 -2.75 12.04 -9.11
CA GLU A 187 -2.03 12.11 -7.83
C GLU A 187 -2.74 11.29 -6.75
N PRO A 188 -2.04 10.84 -5.68
CA PRO A 188 -2.65 10.18 -4.53
C PRO A 188 -3.87 10.95 -4.00
N GLU A 189 -4.95 10.23 -3.77
CA GLU A 189 -6.24 10.81 -3.38
C GLU A 189 -6.21 11.26 -1.92
N ARG A 190 -6.76 12.46 -1.63
CA ARG A 190 -6.87 12.98 -0.27
C ARG A 190 -7.96 12.26 0.50
N VAL A 191 -7.60 11.76 1.70
CA VAL A 191 -8.52 11.03 2.58
C VAL A 191 -8.46 11.53 4.02
N SER A 192 -9.58 11.46 4.72
CA SER A 192 -9.63 11.72 6.15
C SER A 192 -9.04 10.56 6.94
N ILE A 193 -8.26 10.90 7.99
CA ILE A 193 -7.68 9.93 8.91
C ILE A 193 -8.48 9.95 10.22
N PRO A 194 -9.14 8.84 10.61
CA PRO A 194 -9.76 8.73 11.93
C PRO A 194 -8.76 8.79 13.07
N ALA A 195 -9.19 9.25 14.25
CA ALA A 195 -8.34 9.29 15.44
C ALA A 195 -8.07 7.91 16.03
N ASP A 196 -9.01 6.97 15.85
CA ASP A 196 -8.94 5.61 16.41
C ASP A 196 -8.56 4.58 15.36
N ILE A 197 -7.63 3.68 15.73
CA ILE A 197 -7.14 2.63 14.85
C ILE A 197 -8.22 1.59 14.52
N ASP A 198 -9.10 1.27 15.46
CA ASP A 198 -10.13 0.25 15.27
C ASP A 198 -11.25 0.78 14.36
N ASP A 199 -11.59 2.05 14.47
CA ASP A 199 -12.51 2.73 13.55
C ASP A 199 -11.97 2.74 12.12
N PHE A 200 -10.68 3.11 11.94
CA PHE A 200 -10.08 3.13 10.61
C PHE A 200 -9.93 1.73 10.01
N THR A 201 -9.55 0.75 10.83
CA THR A 201 -9.43 -0.65 10.41
C THR A 201 -10.79 -1.19 9.96
N ARG A 202 -11.86 -0.93 10.70
CA ARG A 202 -13.22 -1.31 10.37
C ARG A 202 -13.69 -0.62 9.10
N GLU A 203 -13.50 0.69 8.98
CA GLU A 203 -13.86 1.46 7.79
C GLU A 203 -13.24 0.86 6.52
N LEU A 204 -11.93 0.61 6.54
CA LEU A 204 -11.23 -0.01 5.41
C LEU A 204 -11.78 -1.41 5.11
N TRP A 205 -11.83 -2.29 6.13
CA TRP A 205 -12.17 -3.69 5.92
C TRP A 205 -13.60 -3.91 5.44
N GLU A 206 -14.56 -3.15 5.95
CA GLU A 206 -15.98 -3.28 5.59
C GLU A 206 -16.27 -2.72 4.18
N ASN A 207 -15.53 -1.71 3.73
CA ASN A 207 -15.73 -1.09 2.41
C ASN A 207 -14.90 -1.72 1.28
N LEU A 208 -13.94 -2.57 1.58
CA LEU A 208 -13.30 -3.41 0.56
C LEU A 208 -14.29 -4.47 0.05
N ASN A 209 -14.32 -4.66 -1.29
CA ASN A 209 -15.21 -5.66 -1.90
C ASN A 209 -15.01 -7.04 -1.25
N PRO A 210 -16.07 -7.68 -0.73
CA PRO A 210 -15.99 -8.89 0.08
C PRO A 210 -15.42 -10.10 -0.67
N ASP A 211 -15.62 -10.18 -1.99
CA ASP A 211 -15.12 -11.29 -2.80
C ASP A 211 -13.64 -11.17 -3.08
N ASN A 212 -13.14 -9.95 -3.25
CA ASN A 212 -11.79 -9.67 -3.71
C ASN A 212 -10.81 -9.32 -2.57
N LYS A 213 -11.27 -8.83 -1.40
CA LYS A 213 -10.38 -8.51 -0.28
C LYS A 213 -9.65 -9.75 0.24
N ILE A 214 -8.40 -9.59 0.63
CA ILE A 214 -7.54 -10.67 1.11
C ILE A 214 -7.00 -10.36 2.49
N SER A 215 -6.22 -9.29 2.62
CA SER A 215 -5.60 -8.90 3.89
C SER A 215 -5.50 -7.38 4.01
N LEU A 216 -5.52 -6.90 5.25
CA LEU A 216 -5.38 -5.51 5.64
C LEU A 216 -4.38 -5.40 6.79
N PHE A 217 -3.49 -4.43 6.69
CA PHE A 217 -2.60 -3.97 7.76
C PHE A 217 -2.91 -2.51 8.06
N VAL A 218 -2.97 -2.14 9.33
CA VAL A 218 -3.08 -0.76 9.81
C VAL A 218 -2.12 -0.57 10.99
N ARG A 219 -1.33 0.53 10.97
CA ARG A 219 -0.44 0.92 12.09
C ARG A 219 -0.62 2.39 12.42
N TYR A 220 -0.70 2.66 13.71
CA TYR A 220 -0.71 3.99 14.32
C TYR A 220 0.54 4.13 15.17
N THR A 221 1.43 5.04 14.81
CA THR A 221 2.71 5.27 15.49
C THR A 221 2.73 6.65 16.13
N ASN A 222 2.92 6.72 17.44
CA ASN A 222 3.08 7.99 18.14
C ASN A 222 4.36 8.70 17.68
N LEU A 223 4.25 9.97 17.25
CA LEU A 223 5.36 10.73 16.66
C LEU A 223 6.41 11.17 17.69
N GLU A 224 6.06 11.19 18.98
CA GLU A 224 6.98 11.57 20.06
C GLU A 224 7.71 10.36 20.64
N THR A 225 6.98 9.26 20.94
CA THR A 225 7.54 8.08 21.61
C THR A 225 7.98 6.98 20.64
N HIS A 226 7.52 7.04 19.39
CA HIS A 226 7.65 5.99 18.36
C HIS A 226 7.03 4.63 18.74
N GLU A 227 6.28 4.58 19.83
CA GLU A 227 5.45 3.41 20.15
C GLU A 227 4.31 3.29 19.16
N TYR A 228 3.95 2.06 18.80
CA TYR A 228 2.88 1.82 17.85
C TYR A 228 1.85 0.80 18.32
N ARG A 229 0.67 0.94 17.75
CA ARG A 229 -0.38 -0.09 17.75
C ARG A 229 -0.61 -0.51 16.31
N GLN A 230 -0.90 -1.79 16.08
CA GLN A 230 -1.21 -2.29 14.74
C GLN A 230 -2.37 -3.29 14.74
N ARG A 231 -2.98 -3.44 13.56
CA ARG A 231 -4.03 -4.43 13.27
C ARG A 231 -3.68 -5.16 11.99
N ILE A 232 -3.86 -6.47 12.00
CA ILE A 232 -3.74 -7.33 10.81
C ILE A 232 -5.04 -8.10 10.70
N LEU A 233 -5.72 -7.94 9.57
CA LEU A 233 -6.91 -8.72 9.22
C LEU A 233 -6.62 -9.55 7.99
N ASN A 234 -6.95 -10.82 8.05
CA ASN A 234 -6.86 -11.77 6.94
C ASN A 234 -8.24 -12.36 6.68
N LYS A 235 -8.65 -12.45 5.41
CA LYS A 235 -9.88 -13.15 5.02
C LYS A 235 -9.79 -14.65 5.31
N HIS A 236 -8.62 -15.22 5.10
CA HIS A 236 -8.30 -16.59 5.47
C HIS A 236 -7.53 -16.58 6.79
N VAL A 237 -7.97 -17.42 7.74
CA VAL A 237 -7.32 -17.57 9.06
C VAL A 237 -6.60 -18.91 9.06
N LYS A 238 -5.31 -18.92 9.44
CA LYS A 238 -4.54 -20.15 9.66
C LYS A 238 -4.86 -20.75 11.02
#